data_dd3cfe89348ea01f9d27c5fb18861577
#
_entry.id   dd3cfe89348ea01f9d27c5fb18861577
#
_cell.length_a   1.000
_cell.length_b   1.000
_cell.length_c   1.000
_cell.angle_alpha   90.00
_cell.angle_beta   90.00
_cell.angle_gamma   90.00
#
_symmetry.space_group_name_H-M   'P 1'
#
loop_
_entity.id
_entity.type
_entity.pdbx_description
1 polymer ?
#
loop_
_entity_poly.entity_id
_entity_poly.type
_entity_poly.pdbx_seq_one_letter_code
_entity_poly.pdbx_strand_id
1 'polypeptide(L)'
;MTFSGEIFKNQLEYFSSKYRVIAIDPRGQGYSAKTVDGNDYLTHGRDVAGLINALGLEDIVLIGWSTGNLDTWSYVQQFGKDKVRGVVTIDMSPLPLSTDPKWWTEGTIEELSQVATQVLTSSQGCREFFSEYATGVMIQHEMKPDELEYLLDISGRTPYWICRQLFCDAVFSNYLDTAKNVGATMPSLMFIAEHWQDVAKPFVETQLPGYDTYVMGGHLMFYEYPEKWNSVLEDFLNKL
;
A
#
# COMPACT_ATOMS: atom_id res chain seq x y z
N MET A 1 3.19 4.63 2.04
CA MET A 1 3.84 4.85 3.35
C MET A 1 3.40 6.18 3.94
N THR A 2 3.62 6.40 5.25
CA THR A 2 3.34 7.59 6.06
C THR A 2 1.88 7.89 6.41
N PHE A 3 0.93 7.47 5.61
CA PHE A 3 -0.48 7.70 5.90
C PHE A 3 -0.99 6.83 7.05
N SER A 4 -1.96 7.34 7.81
CA SER A 4 -2.68 6.58 8.84
C SER A 4 -3.88 5.83 8.25
N GLY A 5 -4.41 4.87 9.00
CA GLY A 5 -5.64 4.16 8.66
C GLY A 5 -6.87 5.06 8.47
N GLU A 6 -6.80 6.31 8.94
CA GLU A 6 -7.81 7.34 8.75
C GLU A 6 -8.12 7.63 7.26
N ILE A 7 -7.14 7.41 6.37
CA ILE A 7 -7.33 7.58 4.93
C ILE A 7 -8.42 6.66 4.36
N PHE A 8 -8.69 5.54 5.02
CA PHE A 8 -9.71 4.56 4.64
C PHE A 8 -11.10 4.83 5.25
N LYS A 9 -11.38 6.05 5.75
CA LYS A 9 -12.64 6.37 6.43
C LYS A 9 -13.89 5.98 5.63
N ASN A 10 -13.90 6.23 4.32
CA ASN A 10 -15.04 5.89 3.44
C ASN A 10 -15.27 4.38 3.36
N GLN A 11 -14.19 3.59 3.37
CA GLN A 11 -14.23 2.13 3.37
C GLN A 11 -14.67 1.58 4.72
N LEU A 12 -14.15 2.18 5.82
CA LEU A 12 -14.59 1.84 7.18
C LEU A 12 -16.10 2.06 7.35
N GLU A 13 -16.62 3.20 6.93
CA GLU A 13 -18.04 3.52 7.00
C GLU A 13 -18.89 2.56 6.15
N TYR A 14 -18.49 2.30 4.91
CA TYR A 14 -19.24 1.46 3.99
C TYR A 14 -19.30 0.00 4.42
N PHE A 15 -18.14 -0.58 4.79
CA PHE A 15 -18.04 -2.01 5.07
C PHE A 15 -18.36 -2.40 6.51
N SER A 16 -18.33 -1.48 7.48
CA SER A 16 -18.54 -1.79 8.91
C SER A 16 -19.91 -2.38 9.24
N SER A 17 -20.91 -2.15 8.40
CA SER A 17 -22.25 -2.74 8.55
C SER A 17 -22.29 -4.24 8.20
N LYS A 18 -21.30 -4.75 7.43
CA LYS A 18 -21.26 -6.11 6.90
C LYS A 18 -20.08 -6.93 7.42
N TYR A 19 -18.99 -6.27 7.76
CA TYR A 19 -17.71 -6.87 8.13
C TYR A 19 -17.14 -6.24 9.39
N ARG A 20 -16.31 -6.96 10.11
CA ARG A 20 -15.38 -6.37 11.07
C ARG A 20 -14.23 -5.75 10.28
N VAL A 21 -14.20 -4.44 10.16
CA VAL A 21 -13.15 -3.71 9.42
C VAL A 21 -12.14 -3.15 10.40
N ILE A 22 -10.86 -3.32 10.10
CA ILE A 22 -9.74 -2.85 10.92
C ILE A 22 -8.77 -2.12 9.99
N ALA A 23 -8.66 -0.82 10.16
CA ALA A 23 -7.60 -0.02 9.56
C ALA A 23 -6.49 0.18 10.59
N ILE A 24 -5.26 -0.09 10.21
CA ILE A 24 -4.12 -0.01 11.12
C ILE A 24 -3.22 1.17 10.77
N ASP A 25 -2.64 1.75 11.81
CA ASP A 25 -1.47 2.61 11.68
C ASP A 25 -0.24 1.72 11.91
N PRO A 26 0.56 1.40 10.87
CA PRO A 26 1.76 0.62 11.08
C PRO A 26 2.72 1.31 12.07
N ARG A 27 3.62 0.54 12.67
CA ARG A 27 4.69 1.05 13.51
C ARG A 27 5.35 2.28 12.86
N GLY A 28 5.60 3.33 13.64
CA GLY A 28 6.20 4.57 13.16
C GLY A 28 5.27 5.51 12.42
N GLN A 29 4.08 5.07 11.99
CA GLN A 29 3.16 5.87 11.19
C GLN A 29 1.92 6.28 12.00
N GLY A 30 1.16 7.25 11.48
CA GLY A 30 -0.09 7.72 12.04
C GLY A 30 -0.03 8.01 13.54
N TYR A 31 -0.88 7.37 14.32
CA TYR A 31 -0.93 7.48 15.79
C TYR A 31 -0.15 6.37 16.50
N SER A 32 0.43 5.42 15.78
CA SER A 32 1.27 4.39 16.39
C SER A 32 2.58 4.95 16.93
N ALA A 33 3.20 4.20 17.86
CA ALA A 33 4.46 4.59 18.51
C ALA A 33 5.58 4.88 17.48
N LYS A 34 6.28 5.99 17.66
CA LYS A 34 7.42 6.41 16.84
C LYS A 34 8.69 5.78 17.39
N THR A 35 9.01 4.59 16.90
CA THR A 35 10.17 3.80 17.33
C THR A 35 11.40 4.14 16.49
N VAL A 36 12.58 4.06 17.10
CA VAL A 36 13.86 4.25 16.39
C VAL A 36 14.15 3.04 15.48
N ASP A 37 13.80 1.84 15.95
CA ASP A 37 14.07 0.57 15.30
C ASP A 37 12.78 -0.11 14.79
N GLY A 38 12.94 -1.02 13.85
CA GLY A 38 11.85 -1.85 13.33
C GLY A 38 10.96 -1.14 12.31
N ASN A 39 11.44 -0.03 11.74
CA ASN A 39 10.76 0.64 10.64
C ASN A 39 11.19 -0.02 9.31
N ASP A 40 10.81 -1.28 9.15
CA ASP A 40 11.06 -2.14 8.00
C ASP A 40 9.87 -3.08 7.78
N TYR A 41 9.68 -3.57 6.55
CA TYR A 41 8.51 -4.37 6.19
C TYR A 41 8.54 -5.78 6.78
N LEU A 42 9.70 -6.33 7.11
CA LEU A 42 9.78 -7.61 7.82
C LEU A 42 9.23 -7.49 9.25
N THR A 43 9.56 -6.40 9.93
CA THR A 43 9.03 -6.11 11.26
C THR A 43 7.55 -5.76 11.21
N HIS A 44 7.11 -4.98 10.23
CA HIS A 44 5.69 -4.68 10.01
C HIS A 44 4.86 -5.96 9.78
N GLY A 45 5.35 -6.91 8.99
CA GLY A 45 4.70 -8.22 8.84
C GLY A 45 4.52 -8.97 10.16
N ARG A 46 5.49 -8.88 11.09
CA ARG A 46 5.38 -9.44 12.45
C ARG A 46 4.36 -8.68 13.30
N ASP A 47 4.29 -7.36 13.17
CA ASP A 47 3.30 -6.55 13.87
C ASP A 47 1.87 -6.90 13.40
N VAL A 48 1.67 -7.10 12.08
CA VAL A 48 0.40 -7.59 11.53
C VAL A 48 0.04 -8.96 12.10
N ALA A 49 0.99 -9.89 12.19
CA ALA A 49 0.76 -11.21 12.79
C ALA A 49 0.43 -11.10 14.29
N GLY A 50 1.12 -10.22 15.00
CA GLY A 50 0.84 -9.92 16.41
C GLY A 50 -0.58 -9.40 16.61
N LEU A 51 -1.03 -8.48 15.76
CA LEU A 51 -2.39 -7.93 15.80
C LEU A 51 -3.45 -9.01 15.51
N ILE A 52 -3.24 -9.80 14.45
CA ILE A 52 -4.14 -10.90 14.08
C ILE A 52 -4.31 -11.87 15.23
N ASN A 53 -3.21 -12.26 15.87
CA ASN A 53 -3.23 -13.17 17.02
C ASN A 53 -3.88 -12.53 18.27
N ALA A 54 -3.54 -11.29 18.59
CA ALA A 54 -4.09 -10.57 19.75
C ALA A 54 -5.61 -10.37 19.67
N LEU A 55 -6.13 -10.17 18.45
CA LEU A 55 -7.56 -9.99 18.20
C LEU A 55 -8.30 -11.30 17.87
N GLY A 56 -7.59 -12.43 17.81
CA GLY A 56 -8.17 -13.73 17.46
C GLY A 56 -8.83 -13.75 16.09
N LEU A 57 -8.18 -13.11 15.09
CA LEU A 57 -8.75 -13.01 13.77
C LEU A 57 -8.50 -14.28 12.97
N GLU A 58 -9.53 -14.72 12.29
CA GLU A 58 -9.53 -15.84 11.35
C GLU A 58 -10.29 -15.41 10.08
N ASP A 59 -10.05 -16.09 8.98
CA ASP A 59 -10.80 -15.90 7.73
C ASP A 59 -10.76 -14.45 7.23
N ILE A 60 -9.58 -13.83 7.28
CA ILE A 60 -9.35 -12.40 7.01
C ILE A 60 -9.06 -12.14 5.53
N VAL A 61 -9.45 -10.96 5.07
CA VAL A 61 -8.96 -10.37 3.82
C VAL A 61 -7.93 -9.30 4.15
N LEU A 62 -6.72 -9.48 3.66
CA LEU A 62 -5.65 -8.49 3.80
C LEU A 62 -5.75 -7.48 2.65
N ILE A 63 -5.77 -6.19 3.00
CA ILE A 63 -5.83 -5.10 2.04
C ILE A 63 -4.64 -4.17 2.27
N GLY A 64 -3.75 -4.08 1.27
CA GLY A 64 -2.62 -3.17 1.30
C GLY A 64 -2.76 -2.07 0.26
N TRP A 65 -2.33 -0.86 0.60
CA TRP A 65 -2.22 0.25 -0.34
C TRP A 65 -0.77 0.73 -0.42
N SER A 66 -0.24 0.90 -1.65
CA SER A 66 1.13 1.36 -1.86
C SER A 66 2.10 0.44 -1.09
N THR A 67 3.01 0.97 -0.33
CA THR A 67 3.93 0.17 0.50
C THR A 67 3.24 -0.68 1.59
N GLY A 68 1.96 -0.45 1.90
CA GLY A 68 1.16 -1.37 2.72
C GLY A 68 0.96 -2.75 2.10
N ASN A 69 1.19 -2.88 0.77
CA ASN A 69 1.25 -4.19 0.12
C ASN A 69 2.49 -4.99 0.56
N LEU A 70 3.61 -4.30 0.85
CA LEU A 70 4.81 -4.93 1.37
C LEU A 70 4.56 -5.51 2.77
N ASP A 71 3.77 -4.82 3.62
CA ASP A 71 3.32 -5.35 4.92
C ASP A 71 2.51 -6.64 4.73
N THR A 72 1.58 -6.64 3.76
CA THR A 72 0.73 -7.78 3.42
C THR A 72 1.55 -8.97 2.93
N TRP A 73 2.42 -8.77 1.94
CA TRP A 73 3.28 -9.84 1.44
C TRP A 73 4.29 -10.32 2.48
N SER A 74 4.83 -9.42 3.29
CA SER A 74 5.72 -9.76 4.40
C SER A 74 5.04 -10.65 5.44
N TYR A 75 3.78 -10.35 5.79
CA TYR A 75 2.98 -11.22 6.65
C TYR A 75 2.84 -12.63 6.04
N VAL A 76 2.40 -12.73 4.79
CA VAL A 76 2.20 -14.03 4.13
C VAL A 76 3.50 -14.81 4.00
N GLN A 77 4.61 -14.13 3.67
CA GLN A 77 5.93 -14.75 3.55
C GLN A 77 6.40 -15.39 4.87
N GLN A 78 6.17 -14.71 6.00
CA GLN A 78 6.69 -15.13 7.31
C GLN A 78 5.75 -16.08 8.05
N PHE A 79 4.45 -15.92 7.89
CA PHE A 79 3.43 -16.58 8.73
C PHE A 79 2.47 -17.47 7.93
N GLY A 80 2.59 -17.47 6.61
CA GLY A 80 1.71 -18.25 5.76
C GLY A 80 0.32 -17.64 5.57
N LYS A 81 -0.60 -18.45 5.09
CA LYS A 81 -1.92 -18.01 4.62
C LYS A 81 -3.11 -18.62 5.37
N ASP A 82 -2.87 -19.45 6.37
CA ASP A 82 -3.92 -20.27 7.01
C ASP A 82 -5.07 -19.44 7.59
N LYS A 83 -4.81 -18.16 7.95
CA LYS A 83 -5.82 -17.23 8.45
C LYS A 83 -6.36 -16.29 7.37
N VAL A 84 -5.83 -16.36 6.13
CA VAL A 84 -6.12 -15.42 5.04
C VAL A 84 -7.03 -16.06 4.02
N ARG A 85 -8.19 -15.45 3.82
CA ARG A 85 -9.20 -15.85 2.84
C ARG A 85 -8.97 -15.24 1.45
N GLY A 86 -8.39 -14.05 1.40
CA GLY A 86 -8.08 -13.35 0.16
C GLY A 86 -7.14 -12.17 0.38
N VAL A 87 -6.53 -11.69 -0.69
CA VAL A 87 -5.61 -10.56 -0.68
C VAL A 87 -6.04 -9.51 -1.69
N VAL A 88 -6.09 -8.26 -1.27
CA VAL A 88 -6.33 -7.10 -2.13
C VAL A 88 -5.12 -6.18 -2.06
N THR A 89 -4.54 -5.90 -3.20
CA THR A 89 -3.40 -4.99 -3.32
C THR A 89 -3.79 -3.75 -4.11
N ILE A 90 -3.33 -2.59 -3.67
CA ILE A 90 -3.66 -1.31 -4.30
C ILE A 90 -2.35 -0.64 -4.71
N ASP A 91 -2.10 -0.64 -6.00
CA ASP A 91 -1.15 0.17 -6.74
C ASP A 91 0.29 0.15 -6.18
N MET A 92 0.90 -1.04 -6.19
CA MET A 92 2.30 -1.25 -5.82
C MET A 92 2.86 -2.50 -6.48
N SER A 93 4.03 -2.39 -7.06
CA SER A 93 4.80 -3.54 -7.54
C SER A 93 5.37 -4.37 -6.38
N PRO A 94 5.33 -5.71 -6.43
CA PRO A 94 6.04 -6.56 -5.47
C PRO A 94 7.56 -6.51 -5.63
N LEU A 95 8.05 -5.88 -6.70
CA LEU A 95 9.47 -5.65 -6.99
C LEU A 95 9.67 -4.17 -7.36
N PRO A 96 9.82 -3.27 -6.38
CA PRO A 96 9.89 -1.82 -6.62
C PRO A 96 11.09 -1.37 -7.46
N LEU A 97 12.17 -2.15 -7.47
CA LEU A 97 13.38 -1.86 -8.24
C LEU A 97 13.77 -3.04 -9.11
N SER A 98 14.01 -2.80 -10.40
CA SER A 98 14.55 -3.77 -11.35
C SER A 98 15.37 -3.05 -12.41
N THR A 99 16.33 -3.77 -12.97
CA THR A 99 17.11 -3.30 -14.15
C THR A 99 16.45 -3.69 -15.48
N ASP A 100 15.42 -4.51 -15.47
CA ASP A 100 14.65 -4.87 -16.66
C ASP A 100 13.58 -3.80 -16.93
N PRO A 101 13.66 -3.07 -18.06
CA PRO A 101 12.71 -1.99 -18.37
C PRO A 101 11.28 -2.48 -18.66
N LYS A 102 11.05 -3.78 -18.78
CA LYS A 102 9.71 -4.36 -18.97
C LYS A 102 8.98 -4.61 -17.66
N TRP A 103 9.65 -4.43 -16.55
CA TRP A 103 9.07 -4.69 -15.25
C TRP A 103 8.42 -3.43 -14.69
N TRP A 104 7.31 -3.60 -14.01
CA TRP A 104 6.70 -2.52 -13.25
C TRP A 104 7.55 -2.21 -12.02
N THR A 105 8.19 -1.05 -12.02
CA THR A 105 9.07 -0.56 -10.94
C THR A 105 8.66 0.84 -10.53
N GLU A 106 9.09 1.26 -9.35
CA GLU A 106 8.80 2.60 -8.81
C GLU A 106 9.77 3.69 -9.33
N GLY A 107 10.81 3.28 -10.04
CA GLY A 107 11.80 4.17 -10.65
C GLY A 107 13.16 3.51 -10.83
N THR A 108 14.12 4.28 -11.33
CA THR A 108 15.52 3.86 -11.43
C THR A 108 16.24 3.96 -10.08
N ILE A 109 17.36 3.25 -9.93
CA ILE A 109 18.16 3.33 -8.68
C ILE A 109 18.68 4.75 -8.44
N GLU A 110 18.99 5.51 -9.48
CA GLU A 110 19.45 6.90 -9.42
C GLU A 110 18.35 7.81 -8.86
N GLU A 111 17.14 7.73 -9.43
CA GLU A 111 15.99 8.53 -8.98
C GLU A 111 15.61 8.20 -7.54
N LEU A 112 15.48 6.93 -7.20
CA LEU A 112 15.10 6.48 -5.87
C LEU A 112 16.18 6.83 -4.82
N SER A 113 17.47 6.71 -5.19
CA SER A 113 18.58 7.14 -4.32
C SER A 113 18.56 8.65 -4.08
N GLN A 114 18.23 9.45 -5.09
CA GLN A 114 18.10 10.90 -4.94
C GLN A 114 16.98 11.27 -3.97
N VAL A 115 15.82 10.62 -4.08
CA VAL A 115 14.72 10.83 -3.12
C VAL A 115 15.17 10.53 -1.70
N ALA A 116 15.81 9.37 -1.46
CA ALA A 116 16.26 8.96 -0.13
C ALA A 116 17.33 9.88 0.48
N THR A 117 18.26 10.39 -0.36
CA THR A 117 19.46 11.09 0.14
C THR A 117 19.36 12.61 0.09
N GLN A 118 18.47 13.17 -0.72
CA GLN A 118 18.34 14.61 -0.91
C GLN A 118 16.97 15.15 -0.49
N VAL A 119 15.89 14.39 -0.70
CA VAL A 119 14.52 14.85 -0.47
C VAL A 119 14.03 14.47 0.92
N LEU A 120 14.04 13.19 1.29
CA LEU A 120 13.52 12.69 2.57
C LEU A 120 14.50 12.91 3.73
N THR A 121 15.13 14.08 3.81
CA THR A 121 16.17 14.42 4.80
C THR A 121 15.70 15.35 5.90
N SER A 122 14.49 15.87 5.78
CA SER A 122 13.85 16.78 6.74
C SER A 122 12.35 16.67 6.70
N SER A 123 11.66 17.17 7.73
CA SER A 123 10.20 17.24 7.74
C SER A 123 9.66 18.11 6.61
N GLN A 124 10.36 19.19 6.26
CA GLN A 124 9.97 20.04 5.14
C GLN A 124 10.13 19.31 3.81
N GLY A 125 11.26 18.63 3.57
CA GLY A 125 11.48 17.87 2.33
C GLY A 125 10.44 16.74 2.16
N CYS A 126 10.09 16.04 3.24
CA CYS A 126 8.99 15.06 3.19
C CYS A 126 7.66 15.72 2.84
N ARG A 127 7.33 16.86 3.43
CA ARG A 127 6.07 17.57 3.15
C ARG A 127 6.01 18.03 1.70
N GLU A 128 7.08 18.59 1.16
CA GLU A 128 7.20 19.00 -0.23
C GLU A 128 7.03 17.80 -1.18
N PHE A 129 7.74 16.70 -0.90
CA PHE A 129 7.61 15.45 -1.67
C PHE A 129 6.17 14.94 -1.71
N PHE A 130 5.50 14.86 -0.55
CA PHE A 130 4.11 14.39 -0.50
C PHE A 130 3.13 15.39 -1.11
N SER A 131 3.42 16.68 -1.10
CA SER A 131 2.61 17.69 -1.79
C SER A 131 2.65 17.49 -3.31
N GLU A 132 3.85 17.34 -3.88
CA GLU A 132 4.05 17.07 -5.31
C GLU A 132 3.46 15.71 -5.71
N TYR A 133 3.65 14.69 -4.88
CA TYR A 133 3.13 13.36 -5.15
C TYR A 133 1.60 13.30 -5.06
N ALA A 134 0.99 14.00 -4.10
CA ALA A 134 -0.46 14.07 -3.96
C ALA A 134 -1.11 14.72 -5.19
N THR A 135 -0.57 15.85 -5.64
CA THR A 135 -1.14 16.61 -6.77
C THR A 135 -0.78 16.03 -8.14
N GLY A 136 0.35 15.33 -8.26
CA GLY A 136 0.83 14.80 -9.54
C GLY A 136 0.48 13.34 -9.81
N VAL A 137 0.28 12.54 -8.76
CA VAL A 137 0.15 11.08 -8.87
C VAL A 137 -1.04 10.51 -8.10
N MET A 138 -1.29 10.98 -6.86
CA MET A 138 -2.30 10.35 -6.01
C MET A 138 -3.72 10.65 -6.46
N ILE A 139 -3.99 11.90 -6.85
CA ILE A 139 -5.32 12.44 -7.15
C ILE A 139 -5.34 12.97 -8.58
N GLN A 140 -6.40 12.68 -9.31
CA GLN A 140 -6.55 13.09 -10.71
C GLN A 140 -7.31 14.42 -10.88
N HIS A 141 -8.21 14.75 -9.94
CA HIS A 141 -8.90 16.04 -9.99
C HIS A 141 -8.03 17.18 -9.45
N GLU A 142 -8.36 18.41 -9.80
CA GLU A 142 -7.73 19.60 -9.22
C GLU A 142 -8.06 19.67 -7.72
N MET A 143 -7.03 19.50 -6.89
CA MET A 143 -7.18 19.47 -5.43
C MET A 143 -7.46 20.87 -4.88
N LYS A 144 -8.38 20.94 -3.92
CA LYS A 144 -8.57 22.16 -3.13
C LYS A 144 -7.47 22.26 -2.06
N PRO A 145 -7.13 23.49 -1.63
CA PRO A 145 -6.09 23.69 -0.62
C PRO A 145 -6.35 22.94 0.71
N ASP A 146 -7.58 22.88 1.16
CA ASP A 146 -7.97 22.17 2.38
C ASP A 146 -7.86 20.65 2.23
N GLU A 147 -8.11 20.10 1.07
CA GLU A 147 -7.93 18.70 0.75
C GLU A 147 -6.45 18.31 0.75
N LEU A 148 -5.61 19.10 0.09
CA LEU A 148 -4.16 18.90 0.10
C LEU A 148 -3.62 18.98 1.53
N GLU A 149 -4.02 19.99 2.30
CA GLU A 149 -3.59 20.17 3.68
C GLU A 149 -3.98 18.98 4.55
N TYR A 150 -5.19 18.43 4.38
CA TYR A 150 -5.65 17.22 5.07
C TYR A 150 -4.73 16.02 4.77
N LEU A 151 -4.37 15.77 3.51
CA LEU A 151 -3.46 14.69 3.15
C LEU A 151 -2.06 14.89 3.73
N LEU A 152 -1.57 16.12 3.70
CA LEU A 152 -0.25 16.47 4.25
C LEU A 152 -0.22 16.36 5.78
N ASP A 153 -1.29 16.68 6.47
CA ASP A 153 -1.40 16.53 7.92
C ASP A 153 -1.39 15.06 8.33
N ILE A 154 -2.11 14.19 7.60
CA ILE A 154 -2.09 12.75 7.86
C ILE A 154 -0.68 12.19 7.64
N SER A 155 -0.05 12.50 6.52
CA SER A 155 1.29 11.97 6.20
C SER A 155 2.36 12.55 7.12
N GLY A 156 2.24 13.80 7.52
CA GLY A 156 3.17 14.52 8.39
C GLY A 156 3.25 13.99 9.83
N ARG A 157 2.31 13.14 10.25
CA ARG A 157 2.38 12.43 11.55
C ARG A 157 3.52 11.41 11.60
N THR A 158 4.07 11.04 10.46
CA THR A 158 5.23 10.15 10.37
C THR A 158 6.52 10.99 10.31
N PRO A 159 7.42 10.86 11.28
CA PRO A 159 8.69 11.58 11.26
C PRO A 159 9.52 11.28 10.00
N TYR A 160 10.23 12.28 9.48
CA TYR A 160 10.99 12.14 8.23
C TYR A 160 12.02 11.00 8.25
N TRP A 161 12.66 10.73 9.39
CA TRP A 161 13.63 9.63 9.48
C TRP A 161 12.98 8.25 9.37
N ILE A 162 11.75 8.09 9.87
CA ILE A 162 10.95 6.86 9.68
C ILE A 162 10.49 6.75 8.23
N CYS A 163 9.99 7.86 7.66
CA CYS A 163 9.64 7.91 6.24
C CYS A 163 10.81 7.46 5.36
N ARG A 164 12.01 7.99 5.60
CA ARG A 164 13.23 7.63 4.89
C ARG A 164 13.63 6.17 5.08
N GLN A 165 13.54 5.63 6.31
CA GLN A 165 13.84 4.22 6.59
C GLN A 165 12.90 3.30 5.81
N LEU A 166 11.58 3.55 5.87
CA LEU A 166 10.57 2.80 5.15
C LEU A 166 10.73 2.92 3.63
N PHE A 167 11.07 4.10 3.13
CA PHE A 167 11.33 4.29 1.71
C PHE A 167 12.53 3.46 1.24
N CYS A 168 13.65 3.51 1.96
CA CYS A 168 14.83 2.73 1.62
C CYS A 168 14.55 1.21 1.67
N ASP A 169 13.83 0.74 2.69
CA ASP A 169 13.48 -0.68 2.81
C ASP A 169 12.52 -1.10 1.68
N ALA A 170 11.54 -0.25 1.32
CA ALA A 170 10.63 -0.50 0.20
C ALA A 170 11.39 -0.68 -1.12
N VAL A 171 12.31 0.25 -1.45
CA VAL A 171 13.06 0.24 -2.70
C VAL A 171 13.80 -1.07 -2.92
N PHE A 172 14.39 -1.63 -1.87
CA PHE A 172 15.16 -2.88 -1.94
C PHE A 172 14.36 -4.13 -1.58
N SER A 173 13.06 -4.00 -1.33
CA SER A 173 12.18 -5.14 -1.07
C SER A 173 11.96 -5.98 -2.33
N ASN A 174 11.87 -7.30 -2.17
CA ASN A 174 11.48 -8.22 -3.23
C ASN A 174 10.52 -9.27 -2.68
N TYR A 175 9.25 -9.06 -2.98
CA TYR A 175 8.16 -9.97 -2.63
C TYR A 175 7.55 -10.68 -3.85
N LEU A 176 8.26 -10.69 -5.00
CA LEU A 176 7.72 -11.23 -6.25
C LEU A 176 7.29 -12.70 -6.12
N ASP A 177 8.12 -13.54 -5.52
CA ASP A 177 7.78 -14.95 -5.36
C ASP A 177 6.64 -15.17 -4.36
N THR A 178 6.56 -14.33 -3.33
CA THR A 178 5.43 -14.34 -2.39
C THR A 178 4.14 -13.92 -3.09
N ALA A 179 4.16 -12.84 -3.87
CA ALA A 179 3.02 -12.38 -4.64
C ALA A 179 2.56 -13.44 -5.66
N LYS A 180 3.49 -14.10 -6.37
CA LYS A 180 3.18 -15.25 -7.24
C LYS A 180 2.45 -16.37 -6.50
N ASN A 181 2.98 -16.75 -5.34
CA ASN A 181 2.36 -17.80 -4.52
C ASN A 181 0.97 -17.40 -4.03
N VAL A 182 0.78 -16.14 -3.61
CA VAL A 182 -0.52 -15.58 -3.22
C VAL A 182 -1.52 -15.75 -4.35
N GLY A 183 -1.23 -15.23 -5.54
CA GLY A 183 -2.13 -15.33 -6.69
C GLY A 183 -2.43 -16.78 -7.12
N ALA A 184 -1.44 -17.67 -7.00
CA ALA A 184 -1.61 -19.08 -7.37
C ALA A 184 -2.45 -19.90 -6.37
N THR A 185 -2.63 -19.42 -5.14
CA THR A 185 -3.14 -20.26 -4.04
C THR A 185 -4.34 -19.68 -3.29
N MET A 186 -4.71 -18.43 -3.55
CA MET A 186 -5.89 -17.79 -2.95
C MET A 186 -6.47 -16.70 -3.84
N PRO A 187 -7.77 -16.39 -3.69
CA PRO A 187 -8.38 -15.26 -4.40
C PRO A 187 -7.59 -13.96 -4.15
N SER A 188 -7.25 -13.29 -5.24
CA SER A 188 -6.42 -12.08 -5.17
C SER A 188 -6.89 -11.04 -6.17
N LEU A 189 -7.00 -9.79 -5.73
CA LEU A 189 -7.38 -8.64 -6.54
C LEU A 189 -6.31 -7.57 -6.47
N MET A 190 -5.92 -7.01 -7.62
CA MET A 190 -5.01 -5.88 -7.69
C MET A 190 -5.67 -4.68 -8.37
N PHE A 191 -5.78 -3.59 -7.63
CA PHE A 191 -6.11 -2.30 -8.21
C PHE A 191 -4.86 -1.64 -8.75
N ILE A 192 -4.94 -1.09 -9.95
CA ILE A 192 -3.85 -0.44 -10.67
C ILE A 192 -4.29 0.98 -11.01
N ALA A 193 -3.47 1.99 -10.69
CA ALA A 193 -3.73 3.36 -11.10
C ALA A 193 -3.59 3.52 -12.62
N GLU A 194 -4.40 4.41 -13.20
CA GLU A 194 -4.46 4.59 -14.66
C GLU A 194 -3.12 4.98 -15.28
N HIS A 195 -2.30 5.76 -14.56
CA HIS A 195 -0.97 6.15 -15.06
C HIS A 195 0.04 4.99 -15.16
N TRP A 196 -0.21 3.87 -14.44
CA TRP A 196 0.61 2.67 -14.52
C TRP A 196 0.07 1.60 -15.47
N GLN A 197 -1.15 1.75 -16.00
CA GLN A 197 -1.85 0.67 -16.70
C GLN A 197 -1.03 0.00 -17.81
N ASP A 198 -0.25 0.77 -18.57
CA ASP A 198 0.48 0.27 -19.74
C ASP A 198 1.68 -0.62 -19.37
N VAL A 199 2.20 -0.51 -18.15
CA VAL A 199 3.33 -1.33 -17.67
C VAL A 199 2.88 -2.30 -16.58
N ALA A 200 2.05 -1.88 -15.64
CA ALA A 200 1.62 -2.70 -14.52
C ALA A 200 0.67 -3.82 -14.93
N LYS A 201 -0.31 -3.55 -15.79
CA LYS A 201 -1.27 -4.57 -16.21
C LYS A 201 -0.60 -5.74 -16.96
N PRO A 202 0.22 -5.54 -18.01
CA PRO A 202 0.97 -6.63 -18.63
C PRO A 202 1.92 -7.36 -17.67
N PHE A 203 2.52 -6.64 -16.72
CA PHE A 203 3.35 -7.25 -15.69
C PHE A 203 2.53 -8.21 -14.82
N VAL A 204 1.37 -7.77 -14.31
CA VAL A 204 0.50 -8.62 -13.48
C VAL A 204 0.00 -9.83 -14.28
N GLU A 205 -0.48 -9.64 -15.50
CA GLU A 205 -0.96 -10.73 -16.36
C GLU A 205 0.12 -11.80 -16.63
N THR A 206 1.38 -11.40 -16.72
CA THR A 206 2.49 -12.31 -17.04
C THR A 206 3.19 -12.86 -15.80
N GLN A 207 3.39 -12.04 -14.77
CA GLN A 207 4.16 -12.42 -13.58
C GLN A 207 3.30 -12.87 -12.40
N LEU A 208 2.04 -12.41 -12.34
CA LEU A 208 1.10 -12.67 -11.26
C LEU A 208 -0.27 -13.18 -11.81
N PRO A 209 -0.31 -14.23 -12.67
CA PRO A 209 -1.49 -14.59 -13.45
C PRO A 209 -2.71 -15.01 -12.62
N GLY A 210 -2.56 -15.17 -11.30
CA GLY A 210 -3.67 -15.49 -10.39
C GLY A 210 -4.37 -14.28 -9.79
N TYR A 211 -3.91 -13.06 -10.10
CA TYR A 211 -4.59 -11.86 -9.66
C TYR A 211 -5.63 -11.40 -10.65
N ASP A 212 -6.86 -11.17 -10.17
CA ASP A 212 -7.81 -10.30 -10.88
C ASP A 212 -7.26 -8.88 -10.87
N THR A 213 -7.46 -8.13 -11.97
CA THR A 213 -6.97 -6.74 -12.04
C THR A 213 -8.12 -5.77 -12.30
N TYR A 214 -8.05 -4.60 -11.68
CA TYR A 214 -8.97 -3.51 -11.94
C TYR A 214 -8.20 -2.18 -12.05
N VAL A 215 -8.33 -1.50 -13.21
CA VAL A 215 -7.65 -0.22 -13.47
C VAL A 215 -8.63 0.91 -13.21
N MET A 216 -8.25 1.89 -12.37
CA MET A 216 -9.03 3.10 -12.11
C MET A 216 -8.24 4.19 -11.40
N GLY A 217 -8.58 5.43 -11.65
CA GLY A 217 -8.16 6.59 -10.87
C GLY A 217 -6.66 6.82 -10.73
N GLY A 218 -6.27 7.62 -9.76
CA GLY A 218 -4.89 7.85 -9.34
C GLY A 218 -4.43 6.84 -8.27
N HIS A 219 -3.26 7.08 -7.70
CA HIS A 219 -2.68 6.23 -6.65
C HIS A 219 -3.56 6.13 -5.37
N LEU A 220 -4.41 7.13 -5.12
CA LEU A 220 -5.33 7.21 -3.99
C LEU A 220 -6.80 7.01 -4.43
N MET A 221 -7.02 6.11 -5.37
CA MET A 221 -8.29 5.84 -6.03
C MET A 221 -9.47 5.54 -5.10
N PHE A 222 -9.24 4.87 -3.98
CA PHE A 222 -10.29 4.52 -3.01
C PHE A 222 -10.78 5.73 -2.20
N TYR A 223 -9.98 6.78 -2.12
CA TYR A 223 -10.33 8.07 -1.54
C TYR A 223 -11.06 8.94 -2.57
N GLU A 224 -10.54 8.98 -3.80
CA GLU A 224 -11.05 9.85 -4.88
C GLU A 224 -12.37 9.34 -5.46
N TYR A 225 -12.54 8.01 -5.60
CA TYR A 225 -13.73 7.36 -6.17
C TYR A 225 -14.30 6.28 -5.24
N PRO A 226 -14.70 6.63 -3.98
CA PRO A 226 -15.02 5.65 -2.95
C PRO A 226 -16.18 4.72 -3.33
N GLU A 227 -17.24 5.21 -3.95
CA GLU A 227 -18.39 4.39 -4.31
C GLU A 227 -18.01 3.31 -5.34
N LYS A 228 -17.28 3.70 -6.38
CA LYS A 228 -16.85 2.79 -7.44
C LYS A 228 -15.84 1.75 -6.90
N TRP A 229 -14.89 2.20 -6.11
CA TRP A 229 -13.90 1.32 -5.50
C TRP A 229 -14.54 0.33 -4.53
N ASN A 230 -15.44 0.80 -3.68
CA ASN A 230 -16.18 -0.04 -2.73
C ASN A 230 -17.03 -1.10 -3.46
N SER A 231 -17.69 -0.74 -4.58
CA SER A 231 -18.48 -1.69 -5.37
C SER A 231 -17.60 -2.82 -5.93
N VAL A 232 -16.43 -2.50 -6.48
CA VAL A 232 -15.49 -3.50 -7.01
C VAL A 232 -14.96 -4.42 -5.90
N LEU A 233 -14.61 -3.84 -4.75
CA LEU A 233 -14.19 -4.63 -3.60
C LEU A 233 -15.32 -5.53 -3.09
N GLU A 234 -16.54 -5.02 -3.02
CA GLU A 234 -17.70 -5.82 -2.58
C GLU A 234 -17.97 -6.99 -3.52
N ASP A 235 -17.88 -6.78 -4.84
CA ASP A 235 -18.00 -7.85 -5.83
C ASP A 235 -16.92 -8.93 -5.68
N PHE A 236 -15.72 -8.53 -5.30
CA PHE A 236 -14.64 -9.47 -4.97
C PHE A 236 -14.95 -10.23 -3.67
N LEU A 237 -15.32 -9.54 -2.61
CA LEU A 237 -15.63 -10.15 -1.30
C LEU A 237 -16.80 -11.14 -1.37
N ASN A 238 -17.79 -10.88 -2.23
CA ASN A 238 -18.94 -11.76 -2.44
C ASN A 238 -18.59 -13.08 -3.16
N LYS A 239 -17.41 -13.19 -3.77
CA LYS A 239 -16.93 -14.41 -4.44
C LYS A 239 -16.07 -15.30 -3.51
N LEU A 240 -15.70 -14.79 -2.36
CA LEU A 240 -14.91 -15.51 -1.36
C LEU A 240 -15.80 -16.48 -0.53
#